data_1d9142d1b80e42caccafa2cdf8c39391
#
_entry.id   1d9142d1b80e42caccafa2cdf8c39391
#
_cell.length_a   1.000
_cell.length_b   1.000
_cell.length_c   1.000
_cell.angle_alpha   90.00
_cell.angle_beta   90.00
_cell.angle_gamma   90.00
#
_symmetry.space_group_name_H-M   'P 1'
#
loop_
_entity.id
_entity.type
_entity.pdbx_description
1 polymer ?
#
loop_
_entity_poly.entity_id
_entity_poly.type
_entity_poly.pdbx_seq_one_letter_code
_entity_poly.pdbx_strand_id
1 'polypeptide(L)'
;MKKIIYSPGEPSGIGPDLIIKLTSSKLWEDIRIPIITVGDPKLFTDRAAVLKKKIKILELDSLDQVKKNIKGLLQIIKVSKCSNTKPGKLYKRNAQYVLDNLNYSIKQTLLNERTALVTGPLSKENIISIDKSFTGHTEFIKKVT
;
A
#
# COMPACT_ATOMS: atom_id res chain seq x y z
N MET A 1 18.79 8.81 1.36
CA MET A 1 18.59 7.43 0.83
C MET A 1 17.34 7.42 -0.06
N LYS A 2 17.43 6.81 -1.22
CA LYS A 2 16.26 6.62 -2.10
C LYS A 2 15.27 5.64 -1.44
N LYS A 3 13.98 5.85 -1.63
CA LYS A 3 12.91 5.01 -1.07
C LYS A 3 11.79 4.82 -2.10
N ILE A 4 11.06 3.73 -1.98
CA ILE A 4 9.82 3.49 -2.72
C ILE A 4 8.67 3.45 -1.72
N ILE A 5 7.63 4.24 -1.96
CA ILE A 5 6.35 4.12 -1.28
C ILE A 5 5.45 3.26 -2.16
N TYR A 6 4.95 2.17 -1.60
CA TYR A 6 3.98 1.32 -2.25
C TYR A 6 2.58 1.56 -1.68
N SER A 7 1.67 2.02 -2.52
CA SER A 7 0.24 2.15 -2.22
C SER A 7 -0.53 1.00 -2.86
N PRO A 8 -0.94 -0.03 -2.11
CA PRO A 8 -1.46 -1.28 -2.68
C PRO A 8 -2.78 -1.17 -3.44
N GLY A 9 -3.54 -0.09 -3.24
CA GLY A 9 -4.84 0.09 -3.87
C GLY A 9 -5.97 -0.65 -3.17
N GLU A 10 -6.79 -1.36 -3.94
CA GLU A 10 -7.98 -2.05 -3.43
C GLU A 10 -7.60 -3.18 -2.45
N PRO A 11 -8.08 -3.14 -1.19
CA PRO A 11 -7.68 -4.14 -0.18
C PRO A 11 -8.20 -5.55 -0.47
N SER A 12 -9.28 -5.70 -1.21
CA SER A 12 -9.77 -7.01 -1.66
C SER A 12 -9.17 -7.47 -3.00
N GLY A 13 -8.33 -6.65 -3.60
CA GLY A 13 -7.63 -6.95 -4.86
C GLY A 13 -6.27 -7.61 -4.68
N ILE A 14 -5.49 -7.59 -5.75
CA ILE A 14 -4.18 -8.25 -5.82
C ILE A 14 -3.03 -7.44 -5.23
N GLY A 15 -3.21 -6.14 -5.00
CA GLY A 15 -2.14 -5.27 -4.49
C GLY A 15 -1.51 -5.75 -3.19
N PRO A 16 -2.29 -6.10 -2.15
CA PRO A 16 -1.77 -6.71 -0.93
C PRO A 16 -1.05 -8.04 -1.17
N ASP A 17 -1.56 -8.88 -2.06
CA ASP A 17 -0.98 -10.18 -2.39
C ASP A 17 0.41 -10.03 -3.01
N LEU A 18 0.57 -9.07 -3.92
CA LEU A 18 1.83 -8.83 -4.61
C LEU A 18 2.96 -8.49 -3.63
N ILE A 19 2.72 -7.56 -2.72
CA ILE A 19 3.75 -7.14 -1.77
C ILE A 19 4.06 -8.23 -0.74
N ILE A 20 3.06 -9.00 -0.30
CA ILE A 20 3.26 -10.13 0.62
C ILE A 20 4.12 -11.21 -0.04
N LYS A 21 3.79 -11.59 -1.29
CA LYS A 21 4.55 -12.59 -2.04
C LYS A 21 5.99 -12.13 -2.30
N LEU A 22 6.16 -10.86 -2.70
CA LEU A 22 7.46 -10.29 -2.93
C LEU A 22 8.31 -10.27 -1.65
N THR A 23 7.75 -9.79 -0.54
CA THR A 23 8.42 -9.72 0.77
C THR A 23 8.88 -11.09 1.26
N SER A 24 8.13 -12.16 0.97
CA SER A 24 8.50 -13.52 1.35
C SER A 24 9.47 -14.21 0.38
N SER A 25 9.78 -13.59 -0.74
CA SER A 25 10.67 -14.13 -1.77
C SER A 25 12.15 -13.77 -1.53
N LYS A 26 13.05 -14.53 -2.19
CA LYS A 26 14.49 -14.20 -2.18
C LYS A 26 14.79 -12.88 -2.88
N LEU A 27 14.00 -12.50 -3.89
CA LEU A 27 14.16 -11.26 -4.63
C LEU A 27 14.03 -10.00 -3.76
N TRP A 28 13.34 -10.11 -2.62
CA TRP A 28 13.10 -8.97 -1.73
C TRP A 28 14.40 -8.31 -1.24
N GLU A 29 15.36 -9.12 -0.86
CA GLU A 29 16.66 -8.63 -0.36
C GLU A 29 17.55 -8.10 -1.48
N ASP A 30 17.35 -8.57 -2.72
CA ASP A 30 18.10 -8.11 -3.89
C ASP A 30 17.66 -6.70 -4.34
N ILE A 31 16.47 -6.27 -3.93
CA ILE A 31 15.98 -4.91 -4.18
C ILE A 31 16.69 -3.95 -3.23
N ARG A 32 17.70 -3.23 -3.75
CA ARG A 32 18.53 -2.33 -2.95
C ARG A 32 17.81 -1.09 -2.43
N ILE A 33 16.75 -0.65 -3.11
CA ILE A 33 15.95 0.51 -2.69
C ILE A 33 14.92 0.04 -1.67
N PRO A 34 14.94 0.57 -0.44
CA PRO A 34 13.92 0.22 0.56
C PRO A 34 12.51 0.52 0.10
N ILE A 35 11.61 -0.41 0.35
CA ILE A 35 10.19 -0.29 0.03
C ILE A 35 9.39 -0.21 1.33
N ILE A 36 8.57 0.82 1.44
CA ILE A 36 7.59 1.01 2.52
C ILE A 36 6.18 0.87 1.94
N THR A 37 5.35 0.07 2.60
CA THR A 37 3.93 -0.08 2.22
C THR A 37 3.07 0.85 3.05
N VAL A 38 2.10 1.49 2.43
CA VAL A 38 1.09 2.28 3.13
C VAL A 38 -0.18 1.45 3.25
N GLY A 39 -0.64 1.20 4.48
CA GLY A 39 -1.83 0.39 4.71
C GLY A 39 -2.05 0.00 6.16
N ASP A 40 -3.11 -0.76 6.40
CA ASP A 40 -3.43 -1.28 7.73
C ASP A 40 -2.68 -2.61 7.97
N PRO A 41 -1.82 -2.70 8.98
CA PRO A 41 -1.09 -3.93 9.31
C PRO A 41 -1.98 -5.17 9.43
N LYS A 42 -3.18 -5.03 9.97
CA LYS A 42 -4.12 -6.15 10.12
C LYS A 42 -4.52 -6.75 8.78
N LEU A 43 -4.75 -5.93 7.75
CA LEU A 43 -5.05 -6.42 6.40
C LEU A 43 -3.96 -7.38 5.89
N PHE A 44 -2.69 -6.99 6.05
CA PHE A 44 -1.56 -7.77 5.55
C PHE A 44 -1.32 -9.04 6.37
N THR A 45 -1.51 -8.97 7.69
CA THR A 45 -1.44 -10.15 8.55
C THR A 45 -2.50 -11.19 8.16
N ASP A 46 -3.75 -10.75 8.01
CA ASP A 46 -4.86 -11.63 7.64
C ASP A 46 -4.67 -12.20 6.23
N ARG A 47 -4.22 -11.37 5.29
CA ARG A 47 -3.99 -11.79 3.90
C ARG A 47 -2.80 -12.74 3.77
N ALA A 48 -1.73 -12.53 4.53
CA ALA A 48 -0.59 -13.44 4.56
C ALA A 48 -1.00 -14.83 5.05
N ALA A 49 -1.89 -14.92 6.04
CA ALA A 49 -2.43 -16.20 6.52
C ALA A 49 -3.22 -16.90 5.40
N VAL A 50 -4.08 -16.19 4.66
CA VAL A 50 -4.82 -16.74 3.52
C VAL A 50 -3.87 -17.25 2.43
N LEU A 51 -2.79 -16.52 2.15
CA LEU A 51 -1.78 -16.88 1.16
C LEU A 51 -0.79 -17.95 1.65
N LYS A 52 -0.88 -18.36 2.92
CA LYS A 52 0.08 -19.27 3.57
C LYS A 52 1.52 -18.77 3.48
N LYS A 53 1.71 -17.46 3.60
CA LYS A 53 3.02 -16.80 3.63
C LYS A 53 3.38 -16.35 5.03
N LYS A 54 4.63 -16.64 5.44
CA LYS A 54 5.17 -16.20 6.73
C LYS A 54 5.86 -14.86 6.55
N ILE A 55 5.25 -13.81 7.07
CA ILE A 55 5.84 -12.46 7.13
C ILE A 55 5.70 -11.90 8.54
N LYS A 56 6.65 -11.04 8.91
CA LYS A 56 6.54 -10.16 10.07
C LYS A 56 6.25 -8.75 9.58
N ILE A 57 5.46 -8.02 10.34
CA ILE A 57 5.15 -6.62 10.05
C ILE A 57 5.94 -5.74 11.00
N LEU A 58 6.62 -4.76 10.43
CA LEU A 58 7.25 -3.66 11.16
C LEU A 58 6.46 -2.39 10.87
N GLU A 59 5.68 -1.95 11.85
CA GLU A 59 4.95 -0.70 11.77
C GLU A 59 5.90 0.48 12.04
N LEU A 60 5.88 1.48 11.18
CA LEU A 60 6.72 2.66 11.25
C LEU A 60 5.85 3.91 11.35
N ASP A 61 6.32 4.90 12.10
CA ASP A 61 5.64 6.19 12.27
C ASP A 61 5.97 7.20 11.15
N SER A 62 7.13 7.03 10.53
CA SER A 62 7.60 7.95 9.48
C SER A 62 8.53 7.27 8.48
N LEU A 63 8.72 7.93 7.32
CA LEU A 63 9.66 7.48 6.29
C LEU A 63 11.13 7.47 6.74
N ASP A 64 11.48 8.22 7.79
CA ASP A 64 12.86 8.27 8.28
C ASP A 64 13.29 6.99 8.99
N GLN A 65 12.33 6.21 9.46
CA GLN A 65 12.56 4.94 10.13
C GLN A 65 12.75 3.76 9.17
N VAL A 66 12.54 3.97 7.86
CA VAL A 66 12.61 2.92 6.84
C VAL A 66 14.01 2.31 6.77
N LYS A 67 14.08 0.99 6.81
CA LYS A 67 15.31 0.19 6.76
C LYS A 67 15.38 -0.56 5.43
N LYS A 68 16.56 -1.14 5.13
CA LYS A 68 16.75 -2.03 3.98
C LYS A 68 15.72 -3.17 3.99
N ASN A 69 15.40 -3.68 2.81
CA ASN A 69 14.50 -4.81 2.67
C ASN A 69 15.14 -6.07 3.27
N ILE A 70 14.40 -6.74 4.15
CA ILE A 70 14.79 -7.98 4.80
C ILE A 70 13.72 -9.02 4.47
N LYS A 71 14.11 -10.18 3.98
CA LYS A 71 13.19 -11.26 3.63
C LYS A 71 12.23 -11.59 4.77
N GLY A 72 10.96 -11.62 4.46
CA GLY A 72 9.90 -11.91 5.44
C GLY A 72 9.53 -10.73 6.34
N LEU A 73 10.14 -9.55 6.17
CA LEU A 73 9.81 -8.34 6.94
C LEU A 73 9.14 -7.31 6.03
N LEU A 74 7.86 -7.02 6.28
CA LEU A 74 7.09 -6.00 5.59
C LEU A 74 7.02 -4.74 6.45
N GLN A 75 7.57 -3.65 5.94
CA GLN A 75 7.53 -2.34 6.59
C GLN A 75 6.25 -1.61 6.19
N ILE A 76 5.47 -1.13 7.16
CA ILE A 76 4.16 -0.51 6.93
C ILE A 76 4.06 0.81 7.69
N ILE A 77 3.53 1.83 7.02
CA ILE A 77 2.98 3.03 7.65
C ILE A 77 1.47 2.93 7.61
N LYS A 78 0.84 2.98 8.78
CA LYS A 78 -0.61 2.99 8.92
C LYS A 78 -1.16 4.41 8.84
N VAL A 79 -2.05 4.65 7.90
CA VAL A 79 -2.75 5.93 7.73
C VAL A 79 -4.17 5.85 8.27
N SER A 80 -4.89 4.80 7.89
CA SER A 80 -6.26 4.55 8.35
C SER A 80 -6.52 3.06 8.51
N LYS A 81 -7.63 2.74 9.17
CA LYS A 81 -8.04 1.36 9.40
C LYS A 81 -8.79 0.81 8.19
N CYS A 82 -8.44 -0.39 7.75
CA CYS A 82 -9.21 -1.15 6.78
C CYS A 82 -10.32 -1.92 7.48
N SER A 83 -11.55 -1.80 6.98
CA SER A 83 -12.64 -2.68 7.42
C SER A 83 -12.41 -4.10 6.91
N ASN A 84 -12.99 -5.08 7.59
CA ASN A 84 -12.87 -6.48 7.17
C ASN A 84 -13.19 -6.65 5.69
N THR A 85 -12.34 -7.38 5.01
CA THR A 85 -12.43 -7.60 3.57
C THR A 85 -12.19 -9.08 3.24
N LYS A 86 -12.72 -9.52 2.11
CA LYS A 86 -12.45 -10.84 1.54
C LYS A 86 -11.81 -10.65 0.17
N PRO A 87 -10.79 -11.44 -0.18
CA PRO A 87 -10.21 -11.42 -1.52
C PRO A 87 -11.28 -11.58 -2.60
N GLY A 88 -11.24 -10.71 -3.61
CA GLY A 88 -12.17 -10.73 -4.74
C GLY A 88 -13.55 -10.12 -4.50
N LYS A 89 -13.85 -9.63 -3.29
CA LYS A 89 -15.13 -8.99 -3.00
C LYS A 89 -14.96 -7.52 -2.64
N LEU A 90 -15.55 -6.62 -3.44
CA LEU A 90 -15.52 -5.18 -3.20
C LEU A 90 -16.46 -4.78 -2.05
N TYR A 91 -15.98 -3.88 -1.20
CA TYR A 91 -16.75 -3.27 -0.13
C TYR A 91 -16.63 -1.75 -0.19
N LYS A 92 -17.74 -1.05 -0.40
CA LYS A 92 -17.78 0.42 -0.46
C LYS A 92 -17.20 1.10 0.79
N ARG A 93 -17.35 0.46 1.96
CA ARG A 93 -16.81 0.96 3.23
C ARG A 93 -15.28 1.09 3.24
N ASN A 94 -14.56 0.44 2.31
CA ASN A 94 -13.11 0.54 2.19
C ASN A 94 -12.65 1.58 1.15
N ALA A 95 -13.57 2.24 0.46
CA ALA A 95 -13.22 3.25 -0.54
C ALA A 95 -12.42 4.42 0.06
N GLN A 96 -12.83 4.91 1.23
CA GLN A 96 -12.12 5.99 1.91
C GLN A 96 -10.71 5.55 2.34
N TYR A 97 -10.55 4.33 2.85
CA TYR A 97 -9.25 3.74 3.16
C TYR A 97 -8.30 3.78 1.96
N VAL A 98 -8.78 3.42 0.78
CA VAL A 98 -7.98 3.46 -0.46
C VAL A 98 -7.53 4.88 -0.79
N LEU A 99 -8.44 5.86 -0.73
CA LEU A 99 -8.13 7.26 -0.98
C LEU A 99 -7.17 7.86 0.05
N ASP A 100 -7.34 7.54 1.32
CA ASP A 100 -6.46 8.02 2.40
C ASP A 100 -5.02 7.55 2.18
N ASN A 101 -4.85 6.27 1.86
CA ASN A 101 -3.53 5.70 1.58
C ASN A 101 -2.89 6.30 0.34
N LEU A 102 -3.65 6.46 -0.74
CA LEU A 102 -3.16 7.07 -1.98
C LEU A 102 -2.75 8.53 -1.77
N ASN A 103 -3.61 9.32 -1.12
CA ASN A 103 -3.36 10.73 -0.82
C ASN A 103 -2.11 10.92 0.06
N TYR A 104 -1.98 10.13 1.12
CA TYR A 104 -0.79 10.13 1.96
C TYR A 104 0.47 9.81 1.14
N SER A 105 0.41 8.75 0.33
CA SER A 105 1.54 8.31 -0.47
C SER A 105 2.00 9.37 -1.47
N ILE A 106 1.05 10.03 -2.15
CA ILE A 106 1.35 11.14 -3.08
C ILE A 106 2.02 12.30 -2.33
N LYS A 107 1.44 12.74 -1.23
CA LYS A 107 1.97 13.86 -0.44
C LYS A 107 3.39 13.58 0.07
N GLN A 108 3.63 12.38 0.59
CA GLN A 108 4.95 12.00 1.07
C GLN A 108 5.98 11.93 -0.06
N THR A 109 5.57 11.48 -1.25
CA THR A 109 6.44 11.45 -2.42
C THR A 109 6.83 12.86 -2.87
N LEU A 110 5.89 13.80 -2.84
CA LEU A 110 6.16 15.20 -3.19
C LEU A 110 7.07 15.93 -2.19
N LEU A 111 6.92 15.61 -0.92
CA LEU A 111 7.73 16.24 0.15
C LEU A 111 9.16 15.68 0.23
N ASN A 112 9.44 14.55 -0.40
CA ASN A 112 10.72 13.85 -0.29
C ASN A 112 11.30 13.56 -1.67
N GLU A 113 12.20 14.39 -2.14
CA GLU A 113 12.79 14.35 -3.50
C GLU A 113 13.40 13.01 -3.93
N ARG A 114 13.80 12.17 -2.96
CA ARG A 114 14.41 10.86 -3.23
C ARG A 114 13.42 9.70 -3.05
N THR A 115 12.14 9.99 -3.17
CA THR A 115 11.08 9.01 -2.99
C THR A 115 10.30 8.82 -4.28
N ALA A 116 10.05 7.58 -4.66
CA ALA A 116 9.19 7.22 -5.79
C ALA A 116 7.89 6.58 -5.28
N LEU A 117 6.80 6.81 -5.99
CA LEU A 117 5.50 6.18 -5.73
C LEU A 117 5.27 5.02 -6.69
N VAL A 118 4.89 3.88 -6.15
CA VAL A 118 4.37 2.73 -6.90
C VAL A 118 2.96 2.44 -6.40
N THR A 119 2.00 2.33 -7.32
CA THR A 119 0.60 2.07 -6.99
C THR A 119 0.16 0.70 -7.46
N GLY A 120 -0.58 -0.02 -6.62
CA GLY A 120 -1.34 -1.20 -6.99
C GLY A 120 -2.69 -0.83 -7.63
N PRO A 121 -3.40 -1.81 -8.20
CA PRO A 121 -4.70 -1.57 -8.83
C PRO A 121 -5.75 -1.14 -7.81
N LEU A 122 -6.64 -0.25 -8.23
CA LEU A 122 -7.80 0.15 -7.45
C LEU A 122 -9.10 -0.05 -8.24
N SER A 123 -10.23 -0.11 -7.53
CA SER A 123 -11.55 -0.15 -8.15
C SER A 123 -12.10 1.26 -8.29
N LYS A 124 -12.17 1.75 -9.54
CA LYS A 124 -12.80 3.06 -9.85
C LYS A 124 -14.25 3.11 -9.35
N GLU A 125 -15.01 2.04 -9.61
CA GLU A 125 -16.41 1.92 -9.20
C GLU A 125 -16.56 2.13 -7.68
N ASN A 126 -15.69 1.49 -6.90
CA ASN A 126 -15.74 1.59 -5.45
C ASN A 126 -15.44 3.02 -4.97
N ILE A 127 -14.46 3.68 -5.56
CA ILE A 127 -14.08 5.05 -5.20
C ILE A 127 -15.12 6.07 -5.65
N ILE A 128 -15.70 5.93 -6.85
CA ILE A 128 -16.77 6.82 -7.36
C ILE A 128 -17.97 6.83 -6.41
N SER A 129 -18.18 5.78 -5.64
CA SER A 129 -19.26 5.74 -4.64
C SER A 129 -19.13 6.82 -3.55
N ILE A 130 -17.93 7.34 -3.32
CA ILE A 130 -17.65 8.40 -2.33
C ILE A 130 -17.06 9.68 -2.95
N ASP A 131 -16.40 9.58 -4.08
CA ASP A 131 -15.86 10.72 -4.85
C ASP A 131 -16.20 10.55 -6.33
N LYS A 132 -17.30 11.18 -6.74
CA LYS A 132 -17.81 11.13 -8.12
C LYS A 132 -16.85 11.76 -9.15
N SER A 133 -15.92 12.61 -8.71
CA SER A 133 -14.94 13.25 -9.57
C SER A 133 -13.72 12.38 -9.86
N PHE A 134 -13.62 11.21 -9.22
CA PHE A 134 -12.48 10.31 -9.39
C PHE A 134 -12.54 9.63 -10.77
N THR A 135 -11.51 9.84 -11.58
CA THR A 135 -11.39 9.28 -12.93
C THR A 135 -10.26 8.28 -13.08
N GLY A 136 -9.32 8.26 -12.13
CA GLY A 136 -8.19 7.33 -12.10
C GLY A 136 -6.99 7.89 -11.36
N HIS A 137 -5.93 7.08 -11.26
CA HIS A 137 -4.69 7.48 -10.58
C HIS A 137 -4.07 8.75 -11.17
N THR A 138 -3.95 8.83 -12.49
CA THR A 138 -3.27 9.93 -13.17
C THR A 138 -3.94 11.27 -12.89
N GLU A 139 -5.25 11.33 -13.04
CA GLU A 139 -6.04 12.55 -12.79
C GLU A 139 -6.08 12.89 -11.30
N PHE A 140 -6.14 11.88 -10.44
CA PHE A 140 -6.10 12.10 -9.00
C PHE A 140 -4.74 12.66 -8.55
N ILE A 141 -3.64 12.10 -9.04
CA ILE A 141 -2.29 12.62 -8.79
C ILE A 141 -2.20 14.06 -9.27
N LYS A 142 -2.64 14.35 -10.50
CA LYS A 142 -2.65 15.71 -11.06
C LYS A 142 -3.47 16.72 -10.22
N LYS A 143 -4.58 16.28 -9.64
CA LYS A 143 -5.42 17.13 -8.78
C LYS A 143 -4.77 17.43 -7.42
N VAL A 144 -3.98 16.49 -6.90
CA VAL A 144 -3.32 16.61 -5.58
C VAL A 144 -1.98 17.32 -5.68
N THR A 145 -1.34 17.31 -6.84
CA THR A 145 -0.04 17.98 -7.12
C THR A 145 -0.25 19.39 -7.64
#